data_9168641898d0e2e14307e915db5dbe33
#
_entry.id   9168641898d0e2e14307e915db5dbe33
#
_cell.length_a   1.000
_cell.length_b   1.000
_cell.length_c   1.000
_cell.angle_alpha   90.00
_cell.angle_beta   90.00
_cell.angle_gamma   90.00
#
_symmetry.space_group_name_H-M   'P 1'
#
loop_
_entity.id
_entity.type
_entity.pdbx_description
1 polymer ?
#
loop_
_entity_poly.entity_id
_entity_poly.type
_entity_poly.pdbx_seq_one_letter_code
_entity_poly.pdbx_strand_id
1 'polypeptide(L)'
;MTNKNSDLEKKIDSIGDLIDLQKLHNNCIVCDHEIINSNLYKRFRICPSCRYHYTTTLRRKIAIISDRGSFREINKWIESRNTTDFSPKNSYKERFTNDKKRTNLNEAVITGECLIGGNRSVLIILDSSFLGGTMGLVVGEKISLALEYAGKNKLPAVGIITSSGKRFQDGILSLHQMAKTVISTKSVKKNNNPFIVILGNPCTGPVFSSFASMADIIFSEPKAHLGFASLGELREVENNHIYEDHLSEFYLDNGQIDKIIERHEIKNEITTILSLISTNLLLKSKQKYNNKKFVKKNPKQTINIARNRKRPTSKYYLKNLFTNFVELHGDRISNEDKSIILGLGKISGQTVVIAAQEKSFLLENKKYTMGEITPSGFRKAIRGAKL
;
A
#
# COMPACT_ATOMS: atom_id res chain seq x y z
N MET A 1 32.37 9.01 -7.08
CA MET A 1 31.25 8.39 -6.34
C MET A 1 30.44 7.39 -7.15
N THR A 2 30.78 7.17 -8.42
CA THR A 2 30.03 6.37 -9.41
C THR A 2 30.26 4.86 -9.37
N ASN A 3 31.34 4.36 -8.76
CA ASN A 3 31.63 2.91 -8.76
C ASN A 3 30.99 2.09 -7.62
N LYS A 4 30.50 2.74 -6.55
CA LYS A 4 29.86 2.00 -5.45
C LYS A 4 28.42 1.56 -5.74
N ASN A 5 27.71 2.27 -6.61
CA ASN A 5 26.33 1.91 -6.96
C ASN A 5 26.25 0.68 -7.88
N SER A 6 27.16 0.56 -8.87
CA SER A 6 27.17 -0.60 -9.79
C SER A 6 27.52 -1.92 -9.09
N ASP A 7 28.36 -1.87 -8.05
CA ASP A 7 28.69 -3.07 -7.24
C ASP A 7 27.56 -3.44 -6.27
N LEU A 8 26.78 -2.44 -5.81
CA LEU A 8 25.58 -2.67 -5.00
C LEU A 8 24.48 -3.35 -5.85
N GLU A 9 24.29 -2.88 -7.07
CA GLU A 9 23.29 -3.44 -8.00
C GLU A 9 23.61 -4.88 -8.36
N LYS A 10 24.87 -5.19 -8.70
CA LYS A 10 25.32 -6.56 -8.96
C LYS A 10 25.16 -7.48 -7.75
N LYS A 11 25.36 -6.97 -6.52
CA LYS A 11 25.11 -7.73 -5.28
C LYS A 11 23.63 -7.99 -5.05
N ILE A 12 22.75 -7.03 -5.35
CA ILE A 12 21.29 -7.20 -5.25
C ILE A 12 20.79 -8.24 -6.26
N ASP A 13 21.37 -8.26 -7.46
CA ASP A 13 20.99 -9.15 -8.55
C ASP A 13 21.34 -10.62 -8.31
N SER A 14 22.49 -10.89 -7.67
CA SER A 14 22.87 -12.26 -7.27
C SER A 14 22.04 -12.83 -6.12
N ILE A 15 21.25 -12.00 -5.46
CA ILE A 15 20.45 -12.35 -4.27
C ILE A 15 19.07 -12.93 -4.63
N GLY A 16 18.56 -12.64 -5.84
CA GLY A 16 17.26 -13.14 -6.30
C GLY A 16 17.11 -14.66 -6.35
N ASP A 17 18.22 -15.37 -6.55
CA ASP A 17 18.22 -16.82 -6.74
C ASP A 17 18.63 -17.64 -5.50
N LEU A 18 19.12 -17.01 -4.43
CA LEU A 18 19.77 -17.72 -3.31
C LEU A 18 19.21 -17.42 -1.91
N ILE A 19 18.06 -16.77 -1.79
CA ILE A 19 17.55 -16.44 -0.46
C ILE A 19 16.84 -17.66 0.16
N ASP A 20 17.56 -18.36 0.99
CA ASP A 20 16.94 -19.14 2.07
C ASP A 20 16.25 -18.13 3.01
N LEU A 21 14.94 -17.94 2.83
CA LEU A 21 14.08 -16.99 3.54
C LEU A 21 14.15 -17.13 5.07
N GLN A 22 14.72 -18.22 5.55
CA GLN A 22 14.88 -18.52 6.97
C GLN A 22 16.27 -18.15 7.49
N LYS A 23 17.28 -18.02 6.61
CA LYS A 23 18.65 -17.73 7.00
C LYS A 23 18.80 -16.29 7.51
N LEU A 24 19.38 -16.14 8.68
CA LEU A 24 19.73 -14.84 9.23
C LEU A 24 21.06 -14.40 8.66
N HIS A 25 21.13 -13.17 8.19
CA HIS A 25 22.39 -12.54 7.80
C HIS A 25 23.05 -11.93 9.03
N ASN A 26 24.36 -12.03 9.14
CA ASN A 26 25.12 -11.35 10.19
C ASN A 26 25.19 -9.86 9.89
N ASN A 27 25.56 -9.51 8.66
CA ASN A 27 25.70 -8.15 8.19
C ASN A 27 24.69 -7.83 7.09
N CYS A 28 24.37 -6.57 6.94
CA CYS A 28 23.46 -6.09 5.91
C CYS A 28 24.10 -6.22 4.51
N ILE A 29 23.35 -6.82 3.57
CA ILE A 29 23.82 -6.98 2.18
C ILE A 29 23.99 -5.66 1.43
N VAL A 30 23.38 -4.58 1.92
CA VAL A 30 23.40 -3.25 1.27
C VAL A 30 24.47 -2.35 1.89
N CYS A 31 24.53 -2.23 3.22
CA CYS A 31 25.41 -1.28 3.90
C CYS A 31 26.45 -1.93 4.81
N ASP A 32 26.54 -3.27 4.81
CA ASP A 32 27.47 -4.08 5.62
C ASP A 32 27.40 -3.88 7.14
N HIS A 33 26.37 -3.17 7.63
CA HIS A 33 26.16 -2.98 9.06
C HIS A 33 25.73 -4.29 9.72
N GLU A 34 26.22 -4.57 10.94
CA GLU A 34 25.82 -5.76 11.71
C GLU A 34 24.33 -5.70 12.06
N ILE A 35 23.57 -6.71 11.65
CA ILE A 35 22.11 -6.75 11.80
C ILE A 35 21.59 -7.90 12.66
N ILE A 36 22.41 -8.95 12.85
CA ILE A 36 21.98 -10.20 13.50
C ILE A 36 21.40 -9.97 14.90
N ASN A 37 21.94 -9.00 15.65
CA ASN A 37 21.51 -8.68 17.00
C ASN A 37 20.35 -7.68 17.07
N SER A 38 20.01 -7.03 15.97
CA SER A 38 18.95 -6.02 15.92
C SER A 38 17.56 -6.63 16.10
N ASN A 39 16.76 -6.10 17.03
CA ASN A 39 15.36 -6.48 17.20
C ASN A 39 14.51 -6.13 15.96
N LEU A 40 14.84 -5.04 15.27
CA LEU A 40 14.18 -4.60 14.05
C LEU A 40 14.37 -5.65 12.94
N TYR A 41 15.59 -6.16 12.79
CA TYR A 41 15.88 -7.22 11.82
C TYR A 41 15.27 -8.56 12.22
N LYS A 42 15.42 -8.97 13.48
CA LYS A 42 14.87 -10.25 13.96
C LYS A 42 13.36 -10.32 13.77
N ARG A 43 12.64 -9.24 14.08
CA ARG A 43 11.17 -9.22 14.05
C ARG A 43 10.62 -8.85 12.66
N PHE A 44 11.16 -7.82 12.03
CA PHE A 44 10.58 -7.23 10.82
C PHE A 44 11.42 -7.43 9.56
N ARG A 45 12.64 -7.98 9.68
CA ARG A 45 13.57 -8.11 8.54
C ARG A 45 13.91 -6.78 7.90
N ILE A 46 14.18 -5.77 8.72
CA ILE A 46 14.60 -4.43 8.29
C ILE A 46 15.99 -4.15 8.85
N CYS A 47 16.88 -3.65 8.01
CA CYS A 47 18.20 -3.18 8.46
C CYS A 47 18.05 -1.94 9.37
N PRO A 48 18.63 -1.89 10.56
CA PRO A 48 18.52 -0.73 11.43
C PRO A 48 19.24 0.51 10.90
N SER A 49 20.27 0.33 10.07
CA SER A 49 21.09 1.42 9.52
C SER A 49 20.51 1.98 8.23
N CYS A 50 20.49 1.21 7.13
CA CYS A 50 20.05 1.69 5.81
C CYS A 50 18.55 1.49 5.53
N ARG A 51 17.82 0.90 6.48
CA ARG A 51 16.37 0.62 6.37
C ARG A 51 15.99 -0.29 5.20
N TYR A 52 16.92 -1.09 4.71
CA TYR A 52 16.64 -2.07 3.68
C TYR A 52 15.66 -3.14 4.18
N HIS A 53 14.61 -3.40 3.42
CA HIS A 53 13.57 -4.38 3.73
C HIS A 53 13.86 -5.71 3.05
N TYR A 54 14.28 -6.69 3.84
CA TYR A 54 14.49 -8.06 3.37
C TYR A 54 13.16 -8.77 3.09
N THR A 55 13.20 -9.75 2.21
CA THR A 55 12.06 -10.65 1.97
C THR A 55 11.68 -11.37 3.27
N THR A 56 10.38 -11.58 3.47
CA THR A 56 9.85 -12.28 4.66
C THR A 56 8.95 -13.41 4.27
N THR A 57 8.89 -14.44 5.11
CA THR A 57 7.96 -15.56 4.92
C THR A 57 6.51 -15.12 5.10
N LEU A 58 5.59 -15.81 4.44
CA LEU A 58 4.16 -15.57 4.55
C LEU A 58 3.67 -15.64 6.01
N ARG A 59 4.12 -16.64 6.78
CA ARG A 59 3.77 -16.74 8.21
C ARG A 59 4.20 -15.51 9.02
N ARG A 60 5.35 -14.93 8.69
CA ARG A 60 5.82 -13.71 9.35
C ARG A 60 4.98 -12.51 8.93
N LYS A 61 4.58 -12.40 7.66
CA LYS A 61 3.66 -11.34 7.20
C LYS A 61 2.34 -11.40 7.98
N ILE A 62 1.76 -12.59 8.17
CA ILE A 62 0.56 -12.76 9.00
C ILE A 62 0.82 -12.29 10.44
N ALA A 63 1.92 -12.74 11.06
CA ALA A 63 2.24 -12.41 12.45
C ALA A 63 2.53 -10.91 12.68
N ILE A 64 3.02 -10.19 11.67
CA ILE A 64 3.26 -8.75 11.75
C ILE A 64 1.94 -7.97 11.73
N ILE A 65 0.97 -8.40 10.93
CA ILE A 65 -0.26 -7.64 10.67
C ILE A 65 -1.40 -8.05 11.59
N SER A 66 -1.67 -9.36 11.71
CA SER A 66 -2.80 -9.86 12.48
C SER A 66 -2.53 -9.85 14.00
N ASP A 67 -3.59 -9.84 14.77
CA ASP A 67 -3.49 -10.07 16.20
C ASP A 67 -3.18 -11.55 16.47
N ARG A 68 -2.43 -11.82 17.52
CA ARG A 68 -1.92 -13.17 17.80
C ARG A 68 -3.05 -14.19 17.86
N GLY A 69 -2.94 -15.25 17.06
CA GLY A 69 -3.90 -16.38 17.04
C GLY A 69 -5.25 -16.07 16.41
N SER A 70 -5.46 -14.84 15.86
CA SER A 70 -6.74 -14.46 15.26
C SER A 70 -6.92 -14.90 13.81
N PHE A 71 -5.85 -15.21 13.09
CA PHE A 71 -5.91 -15.54 11.67
C PHE A 71 -6.54 -16.92 11.46
N ARG A 72 -7.59 -16.95 10.64
CA ARG A 72 -8.28 -18.18 10.17
C ARG A 72 -8.29 -18.20 8.66
N GLU A 73 -7.57 -19.16 8.08
CA GLU A 73 -7.51 -19.32 6.62
C GLU A 73 -8.86 -19.69 6.05
N ILE A 74 -9.27 -18.98 4.99
CA ILE A 74 -10.42 -19.31 4.15
C ILE A 74 -9.94 -19.82 2.78
N ASN A 75 -10.79 -20.59 2.09
CA ASN A 75 -10.48 -21.14 0.75
C ASN A 75 -9.19 -22.00 0.70
N LYS A 76 -8.82 -22.63 1.82
CA LYS A 76 -7.61 -23.47 1.92
C LYS A 76 -7.64 -24.67 0.98
N TRP A 77 -8.83 -25.18 0.70
CA TRP A 77 -9.07 -26.35 -0.16
C TRP A 77 -8.84 -26.09 -1.65
N ILE A 78 -8.76 -24.81 -2.05
CA ILE A 78 -8.50 -24.45 -3.45
C ILE A 78 -7.01 -24.52 -3.72
N GLU A 79 -6.61 -25.43 -4.58
CA GLU A 79 -5.23 -25.70 -4.95
C GLU A 79 -5.06 -25.73 -6.47
N SER A 80 -3.89 -25.31 -6.94
CA SER A 80 -3.52 -25.53 -8.34
C SER A 80 -3.28 -27.03 -8.58
N ARG A 81 -4.00 -27.55 -9.56
CA ARG A 81 -3.70 -28.88 -10.13
C ARG A 81 -2.74 -28.70 -11.30
N ASN A 82 -1.77 -29.57 -11.44
CA ASN A 82 -0.83 -29.59 -12.58
C ASN A 82 -1.58 -29.99 -13.88
N THR A 83 -2.46 -29.12 -14.37
CA THR A 83 -3.33 -29.41 -15.53
C THR A 83 -2.81 -28.84 -16.83
N THR A 84 -1.68 -28.13 -16.83
CA THR A 84 -1.18 -27.52 -18.05
C THR A 84 -0.12 -28.41 -18.69
N ASP A 85 -0.58 -29.28 -19.61
CA ASP A 85 0.26 -29.94 -20.62
C ASP A 85 0.93 -28.92 -21.58
N PHE A 86 0.66 -27.63 -21.39
CA PHE A 86 1.16 -26.54 -22.22
C PHE A 86 2.62 -26.16 -21.96
N SER A 87 3.24 -26.64 -20.90
CA SER A 87 4.66 -26.37 -20.70
C SER A 87 5.49 -27.56 -21.20
N PRO A 88 6.23 -27.42 -22.30
CA PRO A 88 7.09 -28.49 -22.82
C PRO A 88 8.31 -28.79 -21.95
N LYS A 89 8.43 -28.13 -20.79
CA LYS A 89 9.56 -28.31 -19.88
C LYS A 89 9.09 -28.85 -18.53
N ASN A 90 9.62 -30.02 -18.15
CA ASN A 90 9.51 -30.61 -16.81
C ASN A 90 9.86 -29.62 -15.68
N SER A 91 10.58 -28.55 -16.00
CA SER A 91 11.02 -27.52 -15.06
C SER A 91 9.90 -26.78 -14.30
N TYR A 92 8.70 -26.57 -14.87
CA TYR A 92 7.61 -25.89 -14.16
C TYR A 92 7.02 -26.76 -13.06
N LYS A 93 6.75 -28.04 -13.37
CA LYS A 93 6.22 -29.01 -12.41
C LYS A 93 7.19 -29.22 -11.24
N GLU A 94 8.48 -29.29 -11.55
CA GLU A 94 9.53 -29.41 -10.56
C GLU A 94 9.61 -28.15 -9.67
N ARG A 95 9.61 -26.96 -10.25
CA ARG A 95 9.62 -25.70 -9.52
C ARG A 95 8.40 -25.56 -8.61
N PHE A 96 7.21 -25.88 -9.13
CA PHE A 96 5.96 -25.88 -8.35
C PHE A 96 6.06 -26.82 -7.14
N THR A 97 6.53 -28.04 -7.37
CA THR A 97 6.68 -29.06 -6.32
C THR A 97 7.73 -28.65 -5.29
N ASN A 98 8.85 -28.10 -5.74
CA ASN A 98 9.91 -27.62 -4.86
C ASN A 98 9.46 -26.42 -4.02
N ASP A 99 8.74 -25.46 -4.62
CA ASP A 99 8.20 -24.32 -3.89
C ASP A 99 7.12 -24.77 -2.88
N LYS A 100 6.25 -25.72 -3.24
CA LYS A 100 5.28 -26.30 -2.30
C LYS A 100 5.97 -26.94 -1.10
N LYS A 101 7.05 -27.69 -1.32
CA LYS A 101 7.85 -28.30 -0.24
C LYS A 101 8.58 -27.26 0.60
N ARG A 102 9.21 -26.28 -0.04
CA ARG A 102 10.04 -25.23 0.61
C ARG A 102 9.19 -24.26 1.44
N THR A 103 8.06 -23.83 0.92
CA THR A 103 7.21 -22.82 1.56
C THR A 103 6.10 -23.41 2.44
N ASN A 104 5.77 -24.67 2.23
CA ASN A 104 4.59 -25.35 2.81
C ASN A 104 3.28 -24.63 2.47
N LEU A 105 3.21 -24.05 1.26
CA LEU A 105 2.04 -23.39 0.70
C LEU A 105 1.46 -24.24 -0.44
N ASN A 106 0.15 -24.18 -0.60
CA ASN A 106 -0.54 -24.80 -1.74
C ASN A 106 -0.56 -23.89 -2.97
N GLU A 107 -0.37 -22.58 -2.76
CA GLU A 107 -0.36 -21.56 -3.81
C GLU A 107 0.31 -20.28 -3.32
N ALA A 108 0.65 -19.36 -4.23
CA ALA A 108 1.29 -18.09 -3.94
C ALA A 108 0.44 -17.16 -3.06
N VAL A 109 -0.86 -17.39 -2.94
CA VAL A 109 -1.77 -16.57 -2.15
C VAL A 109 -2.37 -17.36 -0.99
N ILE A 110 -2.44 -16.70 0.16
CA ILE A 110 -3.25 -17.13 1.30
C ILE A 110 -4.29 -16.07 1.62
N THR A 111 -5.49 -16.50 1.95
CA THR A 111 -6.61 -15.63 2.31
C THR A 111 -7.22 -16.09 3.62
N GLY A 112 -7.64 -15.16 4.45
CA GLY A 112 -8.21 -15.51 5.75
C GLY A 112 -8.91 -14.35 6.42
N GLU A 113 -9.69 -14.65 7.45
CA GLU A 113 -10.25 -13.68 8.36
C GLU A 113 -9.32 -13.54 9.57
N CYS A 114 -9.13 -12.29 10.05
CA CYS A 114 -8.32 -12.02 11.22
C CYS A 114 -8.79 -10.76 11.96
N LEU A 115 -8.19 -10.52 13.12
CA LEU A 115 -8.27 -9.24 13.82
C LEU A 115 -6.99 -8.45 13.53
N ILE A 116 -7.15 -7.15 13.27
CA ILE A 116 -6.04 -6.19 13.14
C ILE A 116 -6.33 -5.06 14.14
N GLY A 117 -5.57 -5.04 15.23
CA GLY A 117 -5.85 -4.11 16.33
C GLY A 117 -7.27 -4.21 16.87
N GLY A 118 -7.81 -5.42 17.00
CA GLY A 118 -9.17 -5.71 17.44
C GLY A 118 -10.25 -5.58 16.36
N ASN A 119 -9.94 -5.05 15.17
CA ASN A 119 -10.91 -4.88 14.07
C ASN A 119 -10.95 -6.13 13.17
N ARG A 120 -12.14 -6.72 13.00
CA ARG A 120 -12.32 -7.84 12.07
C ARG A 120 -12.04 -7.42 10.64
N SER A 121 -11.25 -8.18 9.93
CA SER A 121 -10.82 -7.86 8.57
C SER A 121 -10.56 -9.14 7.77
N VAL A 122 -10.69 -9.06 6.46
CA VAL A 122 -10.24 -10.12 5.55
C VAL A 122 -8.82 -9.78 5.09
N LEU A 123 -7.90 -10.70 5.32
CA LEU A 123 -6.49 -10.54 4.95
C LEU A 123 -6.18 -11.37 3.70
N ILE A 124 -5.55 -10.75 2.72
CA ILE A 124 -5.09 -11.34 1.46
C ILE A 124 -3.58 -11.15 1.39
N ILE A 125 -2.81 -12.24 1.38
CA ILE A 125 -1.35 -12.16 1.25
C ILE A 125 -0.92 -12.88 -0.01
N LEU A 126 -0.35 -12.14 -0.96
CA LEU A 126 0.31 -12.67 -2.13
C LEU A 126 1.81 -12.64 -1.91
N ASP A 127 2.47 -13.79 -2.03
CA ASP A 127 3.85 -13.97 -1.59
C ASP A 127 4.77 -14.39 -2.73
N SER A 128 5.78 -13.56 -3.00
CA SER A 128 6.79 -13.82 -4.04
C SER A 128 7.67 -15.04 -3.79
N SER A 129 7.65 -15.61 -2.57
CA SER A 129 8.41 -16.83 -2.28
C SER A 129 7.90 -18.07 -3.00
N PHE A 130 6.65 -18.08 -3.46
CA PHE A 130 6.05 -19.16 -4.22
C PHE A 130 5.88 -18.73 -5.68
N LEU A 131 6.63 -19.31 -6.60
CA LEU A 131 6.62 -18.98 -8.05
C LEU A 131 6.65 -17.47 -8.34
N GLY A 132 7.44 -16.72 -7.57
CA GLY A 132 7.52 -15.27 -7.72
C GLY A 132 6.25 -14.51 -7.33
N GLY A 133 5.31 -15.11 -6.62
CA GLY A 133 4.01 -14.48 -6.33
C GLY A 133 3.13 -14.29 -7.56
N THR A 134 3.38 -15.03 -8.63
CA THR A 134 2.70 -14.81 -9.91
C THR A 134 1.22 -15.16 -9.83
N MET A 135 0.38 -14.29 -10.43
CA MET A 135 -1.06 -14.49 -10.49
C MET A 135 -1.43 -15.45 -11.61
N GLY A 136 -1.83 -16.67 -11.24
CA GLY A 136 -2.46 -17.66 -12.10
C GLY A 136 -3.94 -17.84 -11.78
N LEU A 137 -4.57 -18.83 -12.40
CA LEU A 137 -6.00 -19.11 -12.25
C LEU A 137 -6.44 -19.24 -10.79
N VAL A 138 -5.74 -20.05 -10.01
CA VAL A 138 -6.09 -20.32 -8.59
C VAL A 138 -5.80 -19.10 -7.70
N VAL A 139 -4.73 -18.37 -7.96
CA VAL A 139 -4.42 -17.14 -7.23
C VAL A 139 -5.53 -16.11 -7.42
N GLY A 140 -5.92 -15.86 -8.67
CA GLY A 140 -7.01 -14.92 -8.97
C GLY A 140 -8.35 -15.36 -8.37
N GLU A 141 -8.65 -16.67 -8.40
CA GLU A 141 -9.86 -17.23 -7.78
C GLU A 141 -9.88 -16.95 -6.27
N LYS A 142 -8.81 -17.32 -5.54
CA LYS A 142 -8.73 -17.12 -4.09
C LYS A 142 -8.84 -15.64 -3.71
N ILE A 143 -8.21 -14.73 -4.48
CA ILE A 143 -8.33 -13.28 -4.27
C ILE A 143 -9.78 -12.83 -4.46
N SER A 144 -10.41 -13.24 -5.55
CA SER A 144 -11.80 -12.87 -5.86
C SER A 144 -12.76 -13.33 -4.78
N LEU A 145 -12.67 -14.60 -4.39
CA LEU A 145 -13.51 -15.17 -3.32
C LEU A 145 -13.28 -14.50 -1.97
N ALA A 146 -12.05 -14.09 -1.66
CA ALA A 146 -11.75 -13.36 -0.43
C ALA A 146 -12.39 -11.95 -0.43
N LEU A 147 -12.34 -11.24 -1.55
CA LEU A 147 -12.96 -9.93 -1.69
C LEU A 147 -14.50 -10.02 -1.66
N GLU A 148 -15.07 -11.04 -2.29
CA GLU A 148 -16.52 -11.32 -2.23
C GLU A 148 -16.95 -11.70 -0.81
N TYR A 149 -16.16 -12.52 -0.11
CA TYR A 149 -16.38 -12.86 1.29
C TYR A 149 -16.36 -11.60 2.18
N ALA A 150 -15.38 -10.72 1.97
CA ALA A 150 -15.30 -9.44 2.68
C ALA A 150 -16.57 -8.60 2.44
N GLY A 151 -16.98 -8.46 1.18
CA GLY A 151 -18.19 -7.75 0.82
C GLY A 151 -19.44 -8.35 1.47
N LYS A 152 -19.66 -9.67 1.35
CA LYS A 152 -20.80 -10.37 1.91
C LYS A 152 -20.90 -10.22 3.44
N ASN A 153 -19.77 -10.26 4.12
CA ASN A 153 -19.71 -10.16 5.58
C ASN A 153 -19.54 -8.72 6.09
N LYS A 154 -19.55 -7.73 5.19
CA LYS A 154 -19.37 -6.30 5.52
C LYS A 154 -18.08 -6.05 6.30
N LEU A 155 -16.99 -6.67 5.87
CA LEU A 155 -15.67 -6.53 6.46
C LEU A 155 -14.75 -5.73 5.56
N PRO A 156 -13.83 -4.94 6.11
CA PRO A 156 -12.74 -4.36 5.35
C PRO A 156 -11.80 -5.47 4.83
N ALA A 157 -11.19 -5.22 3.68
CA ALA A 157 -10.18 -6.09 3.11
C ALA A 157 -8.79 -5.44 3.18
N VAL A 158 -7.78 -6.22 3.57
CA VAL A 158 -6.38 -5.78 3.63
C VAL A 158 -5.53 -6.71 2.81
N GLY A 159 -4.82 -6.18 1.81
CA GLY A 159 -3.90 -6.92 0.94
C GLY A 159 -2.44 -6.61 1.27
N ILE A 160 -1.59 -7.64 1.40
CA ILE A 160 -0.13 -7.51 1.41
C ILE A 160 0.37 -8.20 0.15
N ILE A 161 0.88 -7.43 -0.78
CA ILE A 161 1.11 -7.89 -2.14
C ILE A 161 2.59 -7.82 -2.50
N THR A 162 3.19 -9.00 -2.72
CA THR A 162 4.52 -9.12 -3.35
C THR A 162 4.41 -10.07 -4.53
N SER A 163 4.67 -9.57 -5.75
CA SER A 163 4.42 -10.33 -6.97
C SER A 163 5.28 -9.83 -8.13
N SER A 164 5.77 -10.74 -8.94
CA SER A 164 6.40 -10.47 -10.22
C SER A 164 5.42 -10.45 -11.40
N GLY A 165 4.11 -10.46 -11.15
CA GLY A 165 3.09 -10.26 -12.16
C GLY A 165 2.27 -11.50 -12.53
N LYS A 166 2.12 -11.79 -13.82
CA LYS A 166 1.30 -12.91 -14.31
C LYS A 166 2.05 -14.25 -14.30
N ARG A 167 1.30 -15.34 -14.14
CA ARG A 167 1.82 -16.69 -14.33
C ARG A 167 1.75 -17.07 -15.81
N PHE A 168 2.89 -17.04 -16.49
CA PHE A 168 2.96 -17.34 -17.94
C PHE A 168 2.47 -18.73 -18.28
N GLN A 169 2.68 -19.70 -17.38
CA GLN A 169 2.32 -21.11 -17.59
C GLN A 169 0.79 -21.35 -17.67
N ASP A 170 0.00 -20.44 -17.08
CA ASP A 170 -1.46 -20.49 -17.14
C ASP A 170 -2.01 -19.80 -18.42
N GLY A 171 -1.15 -19.30 -19.29
CA GLY A 171 -1.51 -18.71 -20.58
C GLY A 171 -2.53 -17.58 -20.44
N ILE A 172 -3.56 -17.59 -21.29
CA ILE A 172 -4.61 -16.56 -21.32
C ILE A 172 -5.44 -16.53 -20.03
N LEU A 173 -5.55 -17.65 -19.31
CA LEU A 173 -6.31 -17.73 -18.07
C LEU A 173 -5.72 -16.81 -16.98
N SER A 174 -4.40 -16.62 -16.99
CA SER A 174 -3.76 -15.68 -16.06
C SER A 174 -4.16 -14.21 -16.35
N LEU A 175 -4.37 -13.85 -17.62
CA LEU A 175 -4.83 -12.50 -18.00
C LEU A 175 -6.29 -12.27 -17.62
N HIS A 176 -7.16 -13.28 -17.75
CA HIS A 176 -8.55 -13.17 -17.31
C HIS A 176 -8.68 -12.89 -15.81
N GLN A 177 -7.68 -13.26 -15.00
CA GLN A 177 -7.71 -12.96 -13.57
C GLN A 177 -7.63 -11.48 -13.27
N MET A 178 -7.05 -10.64 -14.14
CA MET A 178 -7.05 -9.18 -13.98
C MET A 178 -8.49 -8.65 -13.89
N ALA A 179 -9.31 -8.94 -14.90
CA ALA A 179 -10.70 -8.48 -14.95
C ALA A 179 -11.51 -9.04 -13.77
N LYS A 180 -11.35 -10.33 -13.47
CA LYS A 180 -12.05 -11.02 -12.40
C LYS A 180 -11.77 -10.39 -11.03
N THR A 181 -10.52 -10.20 -10.68
CA THR A 181 -10.12 -9.62 -9.39
C THR A 181 -10.54 -8.16 -9.27
N VAL A 182 -10.47 -7.36 -10.35
CA VAL A 182 -10.96 -5.97 -10.39
C VAL A 182 -12.47 -5.91 -10.12
N ILE A 183 -13.26 -6.78 -10.75
CA ILE A 183 -14.70 -6.84 -10.52
C ILE A 183 -15.01 -7.15 -9.07
N SER A 184 -14.28 -8.09 -8.47
CA SER A 184 -14.48 -8.51 -7.08
C SER A 184 -14.18 -7.41 -6.05
N THR A 185 -13.32 -6.41 -6.37
CA THR A 185 -13.08 -5.26 -5.47
C THR A 185 -14.36 -4.46 -5.21
N LYS A 186 -15.29 -4.41 -6.21
CA LYS A 186 -16.57 -3.71 -6.06
C LYS A 186 -17.44 -4.29 -4.95
N SER A 187 -17.27 -5.58 -4.61
CA SER A 187 -18.04 -6.23 -3.55
C SER A 187 -17.73 -5.62 -2.17
N VAL A 188 -16.50 -5.26 -1.92
CA VAL A 188 -16.07 -4.61 -0.67
C VAL A 188 -16.62 -3.19 -0.61
N LYS A 189 -16.41 -2.41 -1.69
CA LYS A 189 -16.84 -1.00 -1.80
C LYS A 189 -18.34 -0.80 -1.69
N LYS A 190 -19.13 -1.72 -2.22
CA LYS A 190 -20.62 -1.66 -2.17
C LYS A 190 -21.16 -1.56 -0.73
N ASN A 191 -20.43 -2.02 0.25
CA ASN A 191 -20.81 -1.98 1.66
C ASN A 191 -20.10 -0.89 2.46
N ASN A 192 -19.52 0.10 1.81
CA ASN A 192 -18.76 1.19 2.41
C ASN A 192 -17.61 0.71 3.31
N ASN A 193 -17.02 -0.44 2.97
CA ASN A 193 -15.83 -0.93 3.63
C ASN A 193 -14.61 -0.64 2.76
N PRO A 194 -13.47 -0.25 3.36
CA PRO A 194 -12.27 0.02 2.59
C PRO A 194 -11.60 -1.27 2.12
N PHE A 195 -11.01 -1.18 0.95
CA PHE A 195 -9.97 -2.09 0.51
C PHE A 195 -8.62 -1.39 0.62
N ILE A 196 -7.75 -1.86 1.51
CA ILE A 196 -6.43 -1.31 1.79
C ILE A 196 -5.37 -2.26 1.25
N VAL A 197 -4.37 -1.75 0.53
CA VAL A 197 -3.28 -2.56 -0.01
C VAL A 197 -1.94 -2.03 0.45
N ILE A 198 -1.05 -2.95 0.81
CA ILE A 198 0.36 -2.70 1.08
C ILE A 198 1.17 -3.39 -0.03
N LEU A 199 1.88 -2.59 -0.80
CA LEU A 199 2.74 -3.05 -1.87
C LEU A 199 4.14 -3.31 -1.30
N GLY A 200 4.58 -4.55 -1.37
CA GLY A 200 5.95 -4.92 -1.02
C GLY A 200 6.82 -5.07 -2.28
N ASN A 201 8.09 -5.36 -2.08
CA ASN A 201 9.06 -5.51 -3.14
C ASN A 201 9.21 -6.98 -3.61
N PRO A 202 9.00 -7.25 -4.93
CA PRO A 202 8.39 -6.41 -5.95
C PRO A 202 6.86 -6.50 -5.96
N CYS A 203 6.19 -5.52 -6.60
CA CYS A 203 4.79 -5.64 -7.00
C CYS A 203 4.60 -5.11 -8.43
N THR A 204 4.64 -6.01 -9.41
CA THR A 204 4.74 -5.64 -10.81
C THR A 204 3.70 -6.30 -11.70
N GLY A 205 3.65 -5.86 -12.96
CA GLY A 205 2.84 -6.43 -14.01
C GLY A 205 1.34 -6.39 -13.77
N PRO A 206 0.61 -7.38 -14.27
CA PRO A 206 -0.84 -7.48 -14.14
C PRO A 206 -1.37 -7.44 -12.70
N VAL A 207 -0.60 -7.85 -11.71
CA VAL A 207 -1.04 -7.77 -10.30
C VAL A 207 -1.12 -6.32 -9.85
N PHE A 208 -0.08 -5.52 -10.12
CA PHE A 208 -0.07 -4.10 -9.82
C PHE A 208 -1.18 -3.36 -10.59
N SER A 209 -1.27 -3.56 -11.91
CA SER A 209 -2.20 -2.84 -12.79
C SER A 209 -3.66 -3.34 -12.75
N SER A 210 -3.98 -4.29 -11.87
CA SER A 210 -5.35 -4.77 -11.67
C SER A 210 -5.88 -4.46 -10.27
N PHE A 211 -6.17 -5.48 -9.46
CA PHE A 211 -6.85 -5.29 -8.18
C PHE A 211 -6.04 -4.49 -7.16
N ALA A 212 -4.69 -4.54 -7.21
CA ALA A 212 -3.87 -3.82 -6.25
C ALA A 212 -4.01 -2.30 -6.38
N SER A 213 -4.01 -1.78 -7.62
CA SER A 213 -4.22 -0.35 -7.90
C SER A 213 -5.68 0.11 -7.71
N MET A 214 -6.62 -0.82 -7.59
CA MET A 214 -8.03 -0.51 -7.34
C MET A 214 -8.36 -0.31 -5.87
N ALA A 215 -7.40 -0.45 -4.97
CA ALA A 215 -7.62 -0.22 -3.55
C ALA A 215 -7.96 1.25 -3.23
N ASP A 216 -8.73 1.46 -2.18
CA ASP A 216 -9.11 2.79 -1.71
C ASP A 216 -7.92 3.51 -1.08
N ILE A 217 -7.09 2.74 -0.35
CA ILE A 217 -5.86 3.23 0.28
C ILE A 217 -4.72 2.29 -0.13
N ILE A 218 -3.64 2.87 -0.65
CA ILE A 218 -2.48 2.14 -1.14
C ILE A 218 -1.23 2.61 -0.41
N PHE A 219 -0.64 1.74 0.36
CA PHE A 219 0.67 1.94 0.97
C PHE A 219 1.74 1.16 0.23
N SER A 220 2.98 1.59 0.35
CA SER A 220 4.12 0.84 -0.16
C SER A 220 5.24 0.75 0.88
N GLU A 221 5.99 -0.34 0.84
CA GLU A 221 7.28 -0.41 1.54
C GLU A 221 8.30 0.52 0.86
N PRO A 222 9.29 1.07 1.59
CA PRO A 222 10.33 1.90 1.01
C PRO A 222 11.12 1.15 -0.08
N LYS A 223 11.44 1.85 -1.17
CA LYS A 223 12.21 1.32 -2.31
C LYS A 223 11.64 0.04 -2.91
N ALA A 224 10.33 -0.18 -2.77
CA ALA A 224 9.66 -1.28 -3.43
C ALA A 224 9.60 -1.01 -4.93
N HIS A 225 9.91 -2.02 -5.73
CA HIS A 225 9.79 -1.97 -7.18
C HIS A 225 8.34 -2.17 -7.57
N LEU A 226 7.75 -1.15 -8.20
CA LEU A 226 6.34 -1.11 -8.58
C LEU A 226 6.22 -0.88 -10.08
N GLY A 227 5.06 -1.20 -10.63
CA GLY A 227 4.70 -0.83 -11.99
C GLY A 227 4.37 -1.99 -12.90
N PHE A 228 4.23 -1.69 -14.19
CA PHE A 228 3.87 -2.70 -15.18
C PHE A 228 5.08 -3.55 -15.61
N ALA A 229 6.23 -2.93 -15.79
CA ALA A 229 7.45 -3.64 -16.20
C ALA A 229 8.00 -4.51 -15.05
N SER A 230 8.38 -5.73 -15.38
CA SER A 230 9.06 -6.61 -14.43
C SER A 230 10.52 -6.21 -14.23
N LEU A 231 11.12 -6.62 -13.13
CA LEU A 231 12.57 -6.42 -12.91
C LEU A 231 13.43 -7.03 -14.02
N GLY A 232 13.00 -8.16 -14.62
CA GLY A 232 13.70 -8.79 -15.71
C GLY A 232 13.72 -7.93 -16.98
N GLU A 233 12.54 -7.36 -17.32
CA GLU A 233 12.40 -6.46 -18.48
C GLU A 233 13.22 -5.17 -18.32
N LEU A 234 13.27 -4.62 -17.12
CA LEU A 234 14.03 -3.39 -16.84
C LEU A 234 15.54 -3.60 -16.89
N ARG A 235 16.04 -4.79 -16.57
CA ARG A 235 17.46 -5.13 -16.65
C ARG A 235 18.00 -5.15 -18.09
N GLU A 236 17.14 -5.42 -19.07
CA GLU A 236 17.49 -5.39 -20.49
C GLU A 236 17.64 -3.97 -21.04
N VAL A 237 17.17 -2.96 -20.28
CA VAL A 237 17.26 -1.55 -20.64
C VAL A 237 18.42 -0.92 -19.87
N GLU A 238 19.52 -0.62 -20.54
CA GLU A 238 20.78 -0.09 -19.97
C GLU A 238 20.69 1.32 -19.33
N ASN A 239 19.51 1.84 -19.05
CA ASN A 239 19.31 3.22 -18.60
C ASN A 239 18.92 3.29 -17.12
N ASN A 240 19.84 3.74 -16.26
CA ASN A 240 19.66 3.84 -14.80
C ASN A 240 18.45 4.70 -14.37
N HIS A 241 18.07 5.71 -15.16
CA HIS A 241 16.90 6.55 -14.86
C HIS A 241 15.58 5.78 -14.91
N ILE A 242 15.46 4.80 -15.81
CA ILE A 242 14.24 3.99 -15.93
C ILE A 242 14.00 3.13 -14.68
N TYR A 243 15.06 2.74 -13.97
CA TYR A 243 14.92 1.98 -12.73
C TYR A 243 14.35 2.82 -11.58
N GLU A 244 14.77 4.07 -11.45
CA GLU A 244 14.29 4.99 -10.41
C GLU A 244 12.80 5.30 -10.59
N ASP A 245 12.31 5.40 -11.82
CA ASP A 245 10.91 5.63 -12.17
C ASP A 245 9.97 4.47 -11.79
N HIS A 246 10.52 3.36 -11.32
CA HIS A 246 9.77 2.20 -10.86
C HIS A 246 9.82 1.98 -9.34
N LEU A 247 10.44 2.89 -8.59
CA LEU A 247 10.47 2.81 -7.12
C LEU A 247 9.21 3.43 -6.50
N SER A 248 8.87 2.96 -5.32
CA SER A 248 7.72 3.46 -4.55
C SER A 248 7.73 4.98 -4.34
N GLU A 249 8.91 5.58 -4.24
CA GLU A 249 9.11 7.03 -4.10
C GLU A 249 8.56 7.78 -5.32
N PHE A 250 8.87 7.31 -6.51
CA PHE A 250 8.33 7.87 -7.76
C PHE A 250 6.79 7.79 -7.83
N TYR A 251 6.22 6.65 -7.40
CA TYR A 251 4.77 6.46 -7.37
C TYR A 251 4.07 7.35 -6.35
N LEU A 252 4.74 7.67 -5.23
CA LEU A 252 4.24 8.64 -4.25
C LEU A 252 4.24 10.06 -4.84
N ASP A 253 5.35 10.48 -5.45
CA ASP A 253 5.49 11.81 -6.04
C ASP A 253 4.50 12.03 -7.21
N ASN A 254 4.20 10.97 -7.96
CA ASN A 254 3.20 10.98 -9.02
C ASN A 254 1.77 10.68 -8.52
N GLY A 255 1.53 10.67 -7.22
CA GLY A 255 0.21 10.56 -6.64
C GLY A 255 -0.53 9.25 -6.90
N GLN A 256 0.18 8.17 -7.17
CA GLN A 256 -0.41 6.85 -7.43
C GLN A 256 -0.56 6.00 -6.18
N ILE A 257 0.22 6.28 -5.13
CA ILE A 257 0.09 5.67 -3.80
C ILE A 257 -0.12 6.74 -2.73
N ASP A 258 -0.63 6.34 -1.56
CA ASP A 258 -0.94 7.27 -0.47
C ASP A 258 0.25 7.57 0.43
N LYS A 259 1.05 6.57 0.73
CA LYS A 259 2.15 6.72 1.69
C LYS A 259 3.17 5.60 1.55
N ILE A 260 4.44 5.92 1.81
CA ILE A 260 5.49 4.93 2.02
C ILE A 260 5.58 4.67 3.51
N ILE A 261 5.50 3.39 3.91
CA ILE A 261 5.46 2.98 5.32
C ILE A 261 6.45 1.84 5.55
N GLU A 262 7.23 1.96 6.60
CA GLU A 262 8.09 0.87 7.03
C GLU A 262 7.28 -0.28 7.62
N ARG A 263 7.71 -1.50 7.35
CA ARG A 263 7.00 -2.73 7.74
C ARG A 263 6.61 -2.79 9.21
N HIS A 264 7.40 -2.22 10.11
CA HIS A 264 7.12 -2.23 11.54
C HIS A 264 5.99 -1.28 11.96
N GLU A 265 5.65 -0.32 11.11
CA GLU A 265 4.59 0.68 11.36
C GLU A 265 3.25 0.28 10.74
N ILE A 266 3.26 -0.64 9.74
CA ILE A 266 2.08 -0.99 8.93
C ILE A 266 0.88 -1.38 9.81
N LYS A 267 1.08 -2.22 10.82
CA LYS A 267 -0.02 -2.67 11.69
C LYS A 267 -0.69 -1.50 12.41
N ASN A 268 0.10 -0.57 12.94
CA ASN A 268 -0.42 0.59 13.68
C ASN A 268 -1.21 1.52 12.76
N GLU A 269 -0.71 1.78 11.56
CA GLU A 269 -1.38 2.64 10.58
C GLU A 269 -2.71 2.02 10.13
N ILE A 270 -2.72 0.73 9.77
CA ILE A 270 -3.96 0.03 9.41
C ILE A 270 -4.94 0.02 10.58
N THR A 271 -4.48 -0.26 11.80
CA THR A 271 -5.33 -0.22 12.99
C THR A 271 -5.98 1.14 13.17
N THR A 272 -5.22 2.22 12.97
CA THR A 272 -5.74 3.59 13.05
C THR A 272 -6.84 3.81 12.02
N ILE A 273 -6.60 3.46 10.76
CA ILE A 273 -7.60 3.60 9.69
C ILE A 273 -8.86 2.78 9.98
N LEU A 274 -8.70 1.52 10.33
CA LEU A 274 -9.83 0.65 10.64
C LEU A 274 -10.64 1.17 11.84
N SER A 275 -9.97 1.69 12.87
CA SER A 275 -10.64 2.30 14.03
C SER A 275 -11.37 3.60 13.70
N LEU A 276 -10.86 4.36 12.71
CA LEU A 276 -11.53 5.54 12.21
C LEU A 276 -12.83 5.18 11.48
N ILE A 277 -12.79 4.15 10.63
CA ILE A 277 -13.92 3.76 9.78
C ILE A 277 -15.00 3.00 10.57
N SER A 278 -14.62 2.24 11.61
CA SER A 278 -15.56 1.45 12.40
C SER A 278 -16.44 2.28 13.36
N THR A 279 -16.17 3.58 13.51
CA THR A 279 -16.95 4.45 14.40
C THR A 279 -18.28 4.85 13.77
N ASN A 280 -19.39 4.41 14.35
CA ASN A 280 -20.74 4.82 13.93
C ASN A 280 -20.92 6.34 14.13
N LEU A 281 -21.40 7.01 13.09
CA LEU A 281 -21.75 8.43 13.10
C LEU A 281 -22.96 8.65 14.00
N LEU A 282 -22.74 9.15 15.20
CA LEU A 282 -23.79 9.71 16.03
C LEU A 282 -23.74 11.24 15.90
N LEU A 283 -24.43 11.79 14.91
CA LEU A 283 -24.68 13.23 14.85
C LEU A 283 -25.60 13.64 16.00
N LYS A 284 -25.04 13.92 17.17
CA LYS A 284 -25.72 14.59 18.26
C LYS A 284 -25.04 15.92 18.52
N SER A 285 -25.53 17.01 17.94
CA SER A 285 -25.59 18.27 18.68
C SER A 285 -26.46 19.31 17.98
N LYS A 286 -27.51 19.68 18.64
CA LYS A 286 -28.11 21.01 18.48
C LYS A 286 -27.35 21.96 19.42
N GLN A 287 -26.16 22.40 19.02
CA GLN A 287 -25.57 23.55 19.69
C GLN A 287 -26.25 24.82 19.18
N LYS A 288 -26.89 25.54 20.10
CA LYS A 288 -27.37 26.90 19.82
C LYS A 288 -26.16 27.78 19.57
N TYR A 289 -26.00 28.23 18.36
CA TYR A 289 -25.00 29.24 18.01
C TYR A 289 -25.42 30.54 18.70
N ASN A 290 -24.60 31.04 19.61
CA ASN A 290 -24.71 32.41 20.06
C ASN A 290 -24.25 33.33 18.91
N ASN A 291 -25.21 34.01 18.28
CA ASN A 291 -24.93 35.02 17.27
C ASN A 291 -24.16 36.17 17.90
N LYS A 292 -22.83 36.10 17.92
CA LYS A 292 -22.01 37.26 18.20
C LYS A 292 -22.23 38.29 17.08
N LYS A 293 -22.67 39.51 17.42
CA LYS A 293 -22.80 40.60 16.45
C LYS A 293 -21.45 40.83 15.80
N PHE A 294 -21.37 40.56 14.51
CA PHE A 294 -20.17 40.88 13.73
C PHE A 294 -20.04 42.36 13.55
N VAL A 295 -18.90 42.95 13.96
CA VAL A 295 -18.58 44.33 13.68
C VAL A 295 -18.32 44.45 12.16
N LYS A 296 -19.13 45.25 11.46
CA LYS A 296 -18.93 45.55 10.04
C LYS A 296 -17.59 46.24 9.86
N LYS A 297 -16.66 45.60 9.15
CA LYS A 297 -15.36 46.19 8.79
C LYS A 297 -15.40 46.68 7.35
N ASN A 298 -14.58 47.71 7.06
CA ASN A 298 -14.39 48.19 5.71
C ASN A 298 -13.86 47.02 4.82
N PRO A 299 -14.33 46.89 3.56
CA PRO A 299 -13.87 45.85 2.63
C PRO A 299 -12.34 45.73 2.53
N LYS A 300 -11.62 46.88 2.44
CA LYS A 300 -10.15 46.91 2.40
C LYS A 300 -9.51 46.29 3.65
N GLN A 301 -10.05 46.59 4.83
CA GLN A 301 -9.60 46.01 6.09
C GLN A 301 -9.86 44.49 6.13
N THR A 302 -11.01 44.07 5.65
CA THR A 302 -11.38 42.64 5.57
C THR A 302 -10.41 41.90 4.68
N ILE A 303 -10.07 42.41 3.50
CA ILE A 303 -9.09 41.81 2.58
C ILE A 303 -7.70 41.76 3.23
N ASN A 304 -7.25 42.85 3.86
CA ASN A 304 -5.95 42.89 4.54
C ASN A 304 -5.85 41.84 5.66
N ILE A 305 -6.92 41.68 6.45
CA ILE A 305 -6.98 40.67 7.49
C ILE A 305 -7.00 39.27 6.87
N ALA A 306 -7.79 39.04 5.82
CA ALA A 306 -7.90 37.75 5.15
C ALA A 306 -6.55 37.30 4.54
N ARG A 307 -5.77 38.25 4.01
CA ARG A 307 -4.47 38.01 3.38
C ARG A 307 -3.28 38.11 4.32
N ASN A 308 -3.51 38.32 5.61
CA ASN A 308 -2.43 38.46 6.59
C ASN A 308 -1.64 37.11 6.69
N ARG A 309 -0.32 37.17 6.49
CA ARG A 309 0.58 36.03 6.55
C ARG A 309 0.65 35.35 7.93
N LYS A 310 0.27 36.04 8.99
CA LYS A 310 0.22 35.53 10.36
C LYS A 310 -1.07 34.74 10.67
N ARG A 311 -2.00 34.63 9.73
CA ARG A 311 -3.20 33.80 9.94
C ARG A 311 -2.83 32.31 9.98
N PRO A 312 -3.52 31.53 10.84
CA PRO A 312 -3.37 30.08 10.85
C PRO A 312 -3.67 29.49 9.47
N THR A 313 -2.85 28.54 9.04
CA THR A 313 -3.06 27.78 7.80
C THR A 313 -3.84 26.49 8.09
N SER A 314 -4.18 25.75 7.05
CA SER A 314 -4.88 24.47 7.20
C SER A 314 -4.10 23.49 8.05
N LYS A 315 -2.79 23.42 7.92
CA LYS A 315 -1.93 22.58 8.77
C LYS A 315 -2.07 22.89 10.26
N TYR A 316 -2.21 24.16 10.61
CA TYR A 316 -2.43 24.55 12.00
C TYR A 316 -3.76 24.00 12.53
N TYR A 317 -4.84 24.11 11.74
CA TYR A 317 -6.15 23.58 12.14
C TYR A 317 -6.15 22.07 12.23
N LEU A 318 -5.54 21.38 11.26
CA LEU A 318 -5.42 19.92 11.28
C LEU A 318 -4.72 19.45 12.55
N LYS A 319 -3.60 20.06 12.91
CA LYS A 319 -2.83 19.69 14.11
C LYS A 319 -3.58 19.91 15.42
N ASN A 320 -4.41 20.97 15.51
CA ASN A 320 -5.03 21.38 16.77
C ASN A 320 -6.48 20.90 16.95
N LEU A 321 -7.20 20.59 15.88
CA LEU A 321 -8.61 20.20 15.94
C LEU A 321 -8.83 18.71 15.79
N PHE A 322 -7.89 18.01 15.15
CA PHE A 322 -8.07 16.61 14.81
C PHE A 322 -7.18 15.70 15.64
N THR A 323 -7.71 14.54 15.96
CA THR A 323 -6.95 13.43 16.55
C THR A 323 -6.90 12.26 15.55
N ASN A 324 -5.85 11.46 15.63
CA ASN A 324 -5.63 10.30 14.74
C ASN A 324 -5.73 10.66 13.25
N PHE A 325 -5.13 11.78 12.85
CA PHE A 325 -5.14 12.20 11.47
C PHE A 325 -4.20 11.33 10.63
N VAL A 326 -4.76 10.71 9.59
CA VAL A 326 -4.03 9.93 8.58
C VAL A 326 -4.13 10.67 7.26
N GLU A 327 -2.99 11.18 6.78
CA GLU A 327 -2.91 11.87 5.49
C GLU A 327 -2.92 10.86 4.35
N LEU A 328 -3.67 11.19 3.29
CA LEU A 328 -3.77 10.44 2.05
C LEU A 328 -3.27 11.29 0.89
N HIS A 329 -2.43 10.71 0.04
CA HIS A 329 -1.80 11.41 -1.07
C HIS A 329 -2.36 10.98 -2.43
N GLY A 330 -2.19 11.86 -3.42
CA GLY A 330 -2.37 11.56 -4.82
C GLY A 330 -3.78 11.54 -5.36
N ASP A 331 -3.84 11.74 -6.66
CA ASP A 331 -5.06 11.72 -7.46
C ASP A 331 -5.33 10.36 -8.14
N ARG A 332 -4.43 9.40 -8.03
CA ARG A 332 -4.41 8.07 -8.68
C ARG A 332 -4.23 8.12 -10.20
N ILE A 333 -3.89 9.25 -10.76
CA ILE A 333 -3.73 9.40 -12.22
C ILE A 333 -2.31 9.82 -12.58
N SER A 334 -1.88 10.98 -12.07
CA SER A 334 -0.65 11.57 -12.60
C SER A 334 0.14 12.43 -11.63
N ASN A 335 -0.42 12.89 -10.50
CA ASN A 335 0.28 13.89 -9.71
C ASN A 335 -0.19 14.00 -8.26
N GLU A 336 0.71 14.49 -7.40
CA GLU A 336 0.42 14.92 -6.04
C GLU A 336 0.30 16.44 -5.98
N ASP A 337 -0.89 16.95 -5.65
CA ASP A 337 -1.08 18.38 -5.40
C ASP A 337 -0.95 18.68 -3.91
N LYS A 338 0.17 19.28 -3.55
CA LYS A 338 0.47 19.67 -2.16
C LYS A 338 -0.38 20.84 -1.64
N SER A 339 -1.16 21.53 -2.52
CA SER A 339 -2.09 22.58 -2.10
C SER A 339 -3.36 22.02 -1.46
N ILE A 340 -3.65 20.73 -1.64
CA ILE A 340 -4.75 20.02 -1.00
C ILE A 340 -4.20 18.95 -0.05
N ILE A 341 -4.47 19.10 1.23
CA ILE A 341 -4.24 18.07 2.24
C ILE A 341 -5.51 17.26 2.36
N LEU A 342 -5.44 15.99 1.99
CA LEU A 342 -6.53 15.05 2.12
C LEU A 342 -6.23 14.06 3.24
N GLY A 343 -7.22 13.65 4.01
CA GLY A 343 -7.01 12.63 5.03
C GLY A 343 -8.26 12.23 5.78
N LEU A 344 -8.07 11.29 6.68
CA LEU A 344 -9.05 10.82 7.65
C LEU A 344 -8.64 11.28 9.04
N GLY A 345 -9.58 11.70 9.87
CA GLY A 345 -9.28 12.06 11.25
C GLY A 345 -10.53 12.18 12.11
N LYS A 346 -10.34 12.31 13.41
CA LYS A 346 -11.44 12.54 14.36
C LYS A 346 -11.49 13.98 14.80
N ILE A 347 -12.69 14.56 14.74
CA ILE A 347 -13.01 15.85 15.37
C ILE A 347 -14.14 15.64 16.37
N SER A 348 -13.94 16.02 17.60
CA SER A 348 -14.92 15.80 18.69
C SER A 348 -15.42 14.35 18.77
N GLY A 349 -14.53 13.38 18.55
CA GLY A 349 -14.85 11.94 18.56
C GLY A 349 -15.50 11.39 17.30
N GLN A 350 -15.84 12.24 16.33
CA GLN A 350 -16.44 11.82 15.04
C GLN A 350 -15.38 11.69 13.95
N THR A 351 -15.42 10.62 13.21
CA THR A 351 -14.56 10.44 12.03
C THR A 351 -15.09 11.25 10.86
N VAL A 352 -14.18 11.97 10.21
CA VAL A 352 -14.48 12.78 9.02
C VAL A 352 -13.39 12.60 7.97
N VAL A 353 -13.77 12.71 6.71
CA VAL A 353 -12.85 12.92 5.62
C VAL A 353 -12.56 14.42 5.52
N ILE A 354 -11.30 14.78 5.39
CA ILE A 354 -10.86 16.17 5.40
C ILE A 354 -10.18 16.47 4.09
N ALA A 355 -10.66 17.48 3.37
CA ALA A 355 -9.97 18.09 2.24
C ALA A 355 -9.69 19.55 2.61
N ALA A 356 -8.45 19.88 2.90
CA ALA A 356 -8.04 21.17 3.40
C ALA A 356 -7.10 21.85 2.41
N GLN A 357 -7.47 23.08 1.98
CA GLN A 357 -6.62 23.87 1.10
C GLN A 357 -5.52 24.57 1.90
N GLU A 358 -4.26 24.30 1.55
CA GLU A 358 -3.08 24.88 2.21
C GLU A 358 -2.50 26.03 1.38
N LYS A 359 -2.30 27.18 2.04
CA LYS A 359 -1.81 28.40 1.38
C LYS A 359 -0.31 28.53 1.34
N SER A 360 0.37 27.95 2.29
CA SER A 360 1.78 28.20 2.50
C SER A 360 2.55 26.90 2.57
N PHE A 361 3.09 26.48 1.46
CA PHE A 361 4.17 25.52 1.47
C PHE A 361 5.31 26.05 0.60
N LEU A 362 6.52 25.76 1.05
CA LEU A 362 7.72 26.03 0.30
C LEU A 362 7.89 24.88 -0.70
N LEU A 363 7.83 25.19 -1.99
CA LEU A 363 8.40 24.31 -2.99
C LEU A 363 9.92 24.43 -2.90
N GLU A 364 10.63 23.34 -3.17
CA GLU A 364 12.10 23.28 -3.18
C GLU A 364 12.75 24.38 -4.02
N ASN A 365 12.01 24.95 -5.00
CA ASN A 365 12.42 26.04 -5.87
C ASN A 365 11.90 27.43 -5.46
N LYS A 366 11.60 27.65 -4.17
CA LYS A 366 11.15 28.96 -3.62
C LYS A 366 9.87 29.57 -4.21
N LYS A 367 9.07 28.83 -4.97
CA LYS A 367 7.75 29.30 -5.40
C LYS A 367 6.72 28.98 -4.33
N TYR A 368 6.17 30.03 -3.73
CA TYR A 368 4.95 29.91 -2.91
C TYR A 368 3.77 29.73 -3.84
N THR A 369 3.04 28.63 -3.73
CA THR A 369 1.70 28.59 -4.30
C THR A 369 0.76 29.26 -3.29
N MET A 370 0.02 30.25 -3.73
CA MET A 370 -0.94 30.98 -2.88
C MET A 370 -2.18 30.15 -2.55
N GLY A 371 -2.05 28.82 -2.56
CA GLY A 371 -3.15 27.86 -2.44
C GLY A 371 -3.86 27.61 -3.77
N GLU A 372 -3.20 27.87 -4.89
CA GLU A 372 -3.73 27.53 -6.22
C GLU A 372 -3.81 26.01 -6.36
N ILE A 373 -5.01 25.54 -6.71
CA ILE A 373 -5.32 24.12 -6.85
C ILE A 373 -5.16 23.73 -8.31
N THR A 374 -4.40 22.68 -8.57
CA THR A 374 -4.26 22.10 -9.91
C THR A 374 -5.41 21.10 -10.19
N PRO A 375 -5.60 20.66 -11.45
CA PRO A 375 -6.58 19.62 -11.76
C PRO A 375 -6.40 18.34 -10.94
N SER A 376 -5.17 17.97 -10.59
CA SER A 376 -4.89 16.83 -9.70
C SER A 376 -5.40 17.05 -8.28
N GLY A 377 -5.30 18.27 -7.74
CA GLY A 377 -5.85 18.61 -6.44
C GLY A 377 -7.38 18.46 -6.37
N PHE A 378 -8.10 18.86 -7.42
CA PHE A 378 -9.54 18.62 -7.51
C PHE A 378 -9.85 17.13 -7.57
N ARG A 379 -9.13 16.33 -8.37
CA ARG A 379 -9.31 14.87 -8.42
C ARG A 379 -8.99 14.20 -7.09
N LYS A 380 -7.94 14.65 -6.39
CA LYS A 380 -7.59 14.19 -5.04
C LYS A 380 -8.74 14.46 -4.06
N ALA A 381 -9.32 15.66 -4.06
CA ALA A 381 -10.47 16.00 -3.21
C ALA A 381 -11.71 15.17 -3.54
N ILE A 382 -12.02 14.96 -4.83
CA ILE A 382 -13.13 14.10 -5.28
C ILE A 382 -12.91 12.65 -4.82
N ARG A 383 -11.68 12.15 -4.89
CA ARG A 383 -11.34 10.82 -4.40
C ARG A 383 -11.65 10.68 -2.90
N GLY A 384 -11.25 11.68 -2.11
CA GLY A 384 -11.55 11.71 -0.69
C GLY A 384 -13.05 11.73 -0.39
N ALA A 385 -13.83 12.48 -1.16
CA ALA A 385 -15.28 12.53 -0.99
C ALA A 385 -16.00 11.21 -1.36
N LYS A 386 -15.34 10.32 -2.09
CA LYS A 386 -15.87 8.99 -2.46
C LYS A 386 -15.42 7.87 -1.50
N LEU A 387 -14.45 8.15 -0.64
CA LEU A 387 -13.94 7.23 0.37
C LEU A 387 -14.94 7.07 1.52
#